data_591817a4c13034bf8f8745a3c62efc14
#
_entry.id   591817a4c13034bf8f8745a3c62efc14
#
_cell.length_a   1.000
_cell.length_b   1.000
_cell.length_c   1.000
_cell.angle_alpha   90.00
_cell.angle_beta   90.00
_cell.angle_gamma   90.00
#
_symmetry.space_group_name_H-M   'P 1'
#
loop_
_entity.id
_entity.type
_entity.pdbx_description
1 polymer ?
#
loop_
_entity_poly.entity_id
_entity_poly.type
_entity_poly.pdbx_seq_one_letter_code
_entity_poly.pdbx_strand_id
1 'polypeptide(L)'
;MGMDNHVVIMAGGIGSRFWPMSTPECPKQFIDVMGCGRTLIQLTVDRFSGVCPQENMWVVTSEKYIDIVREQLPEIPESNILAEPCARNTAPCIAYACWKIKKLHPNANMVVTPSDALVIDTAEFRRVVEKALRFTDKSSAIVTLGIKPNRPETGYGYIAAGDMLLTDKEMFTVDAFKEKPDRETAERYLADGNYFWNAGIFVWNVRTITSVMRVYAPGIAQIFDRIFPDFYTEKENDSIRKFFPTCESISIDYAVMEKAQEIYVFPASFGWSDLGTWGALRGLLPQDKAGNAMVGPDVQMYDSKNCIVHASEEKRVVVQGLDGYIVAERDNTLLICRLEEEQRIKEFSSRNR
;
A
#
# COMPACT_ATOMS: atom_id res chain seq x y z
N MET A 1 -3.45 20.99 22.84
CA MET A 1 -3.63 20.98 21.40
C MET A 1 -3.61 19.53 20.97
N GLY A 2 -4.59 19.07 20.16
CA GLY A 2 -4.54 17.73 19.57
C GLY A 2 -3.33 17.60 18.65
N MET A 3 -2.86 16.37 18.42
CA MET A 3 -1.79 16.10 17.46
C MET A 3 -2.26 16.51 16.06
N ASP A 4 -1.37 17.17 15.28
CA ASP A 4 -1.62 17.55 13.88
C ASP A 4 -1.29 16.33 12.99
N ASN A 5 -2.20 15.34 13.02
CA ASN A 5 -2.02 14.07 12.32
C ASN A 5 -2.51 14.17 10.88
N HIS A 6 -1.72 13.66 9.95
CA HIS A 6 -2.04 13.54 8.54
C HIS A 6 -1.84 12.11 8.04
N VAL A 7 -2.66 11.68 7.10
CA VAL A 7 -2.53 10.37 6.44
C VAL A 7 -2.29 10.60 4.96
N VAL A 8 -1.24 9.97 4.42
CA VAL A 8 -0.88 10.00 3.00
C VAL A 8 -1.08 8.61 2.41
N ILE A 9 -1.98 8.49 1.46
CA ILE A 9 -2.32 7.25 0.78
C ILE A 9 -1.65 7.25 -0.60
N MET A 10 -0.73 6.31 -0.82
CA MET A 10 -0.03 6.13 -2.10
C MET A 10 -0.87 5.25 -3.03
N ALA A 11 -1.37 5.79 -4.13
CA ALA A 11 -2.29 5.13 -5.06
C ALA A 11 -1.76 5.08 -6.50
N GLY A 12 -0.47 4.71 -6.68
CA GLY A 12 0.22 4.74 -7.98
C GLY A 12 0.39 3.37 -8.66
N GLY A 13 0.13 2.25 -7.99
CA GLY A 13 0.33 0.90 -8.53
C GLY A 13 -0.78 0.45 -9.50
N ILE A 14 -0.49 -0.46 -10.45
CA ILE A 14 -1.49 -1.04 -11.37
C ILE A 14 -2.08 -2.34 -10.83
N GLY A 15 -1.29 -3.15 -10.09
CA GLY A 15 -1.76 -4.45 -9.58
C GLY A 15 -2.04 -5.48 -10.67
N SER A 16 -1.19 -5.59 -11.69
CA SER A 16 -1.39 -6.36 -12.93
C SER A 16 -1.64 -7.88 -12.75
N ARG A 17 -1.35 -8.44 -11.57
CA ARG A 17 -1.63 -9.86 -11.27
C ARG A 17 -3.12 -10.17 -11.08
N PHE A 18 -3.95 -9.15 -10.83
CA PHE A 18 -5.41 -9.30 -10.70
C PHE A 18 -6.15 -9.17 -12.03
N TRP A 19 -5.44 -9.18 -13.15
CA TRP A 19 -6.11 -9.23 -14.44
C TRP A 19 -7.05 -10.46 -14.55
N PRO A 20 -8.25 -10.33 -15.14
CA PRO A 20 -8.81 -9.18 -15.84
C PRO A 20 -9.47 -8.13 -14.93
N MET A 21 -9.52 -8.35 -13.61
CA MET A 21 -10.14 -7.40 -12.69
C MET A 21 -9.40 -6.05 -12.68
N SER A 22 -8.06 -6.07 -12.58
CA SER A 22 -7.22 -4.88 -12.67
C SER A 22 -6.70 -4.66 -14.08
N THR A 23 -6.82 -3.44 -14.56
CA THR A 23 -6.31 -2.99 -15.87
C THR A 23 -5.52 -1.67 -15.70
N PRO A 24 -4.79 -1.22 -16.72
CA PRO A 24 -4.16 0.11 -16.69
C PRO A 24 -5.14 1.27 -16.54
N GLU A 25 -6.42 1.07 -16.92
CA GLU A 25 -7.49 2.06 -16.79
C GLU A 25 -8.14 2.02 -15.41
N CYS A 26 -8.20 0.85 -14.78
CA CYS A 26 -8.77 0.63 -13.46
C CYS A 26 -7.84 -0.26 -12.62
N PRO A 27 -6.83 0.32 -11.96
CA PRO A 27 -5.92 -0.40 -11.07
C PRO A 27 -6.60 -1.07 -9.87
N LYS A 28 -5.90 -2.05 -9.28
CA LYS A 28 -6.40 -2.90 -8.19
C LYS A 28 -7.01 -2.11 -7.02
N GLN A 29 -6.41 -1.00 -6.63
CA GLN A 29 -6.88 -0.19 -5.51
C GLN A 29 -8.26 0.43 -5.71
N PHE A 30 -8.70 0.56 -6.95
CA PHE A 30 -10.01 1.12 -7.30
C PHE A 30 -11.09 0.06 -7.53
N ILE A 31 -10.83 -1.19 -7.15
CA ILE A 31 -11.72 -2.34 -7.36
C ILE A 31 -12.19 -2.89 -6.01
N ASP A 32 -13.44 -3.30 -5.94
CA ASP A 32 -13.95 -4.15 -4.85
C ASP A 32 -13.54 -5.60 -5.09
N VAL A 33 -12.33 -5.95 -4.70
CA VAL A 33 -11.81 -7.32 -4.86
C VAL A 33 -12.38 -8.28 -3.83
N MET A 34 -12.97 -7.76 -2.74
CA MET A 34 -13.55 -8.55 -1.66
C MET A 34 -15.05 -8.83 -1.86
N GLY A 35 -15.72 -8.14 -2.79
CA GLY A 35 -17.16 -8.21 -2.96
C GLY A 35 -17.96 -7.68 -1.77
N CYS A 36 -17.44 -6.68 -1.08
CA CYS A 36 -18.06 -6.10 0.12
C CYS A 36 -18.70 -4.72 -0.11
N GLY A 37 -18.76 -4.26 -1.35
CA GLY A 37 -19.31 -2.95 -1.74
C GLY A 37 -18.33 -1.79 -1.52
N ARG A 38 -17.05 -2.08 -1.23
CA ARG A 38 -16.00 -1.07 -1.00
C ARG A 38 -14.73 -1.43 -1.75
N THR A 39 -14.15 -0.48 -2.47
CA THR A 39 -12.85 -0.65 -3.13
C THR A 39 -11.71 -0.62 -2.12
N LEU A 40 -10.52 -1.12 -2.49
CA LEU A 40 -9.39 -1.18 -1.55
C LEU A 40 -8.94 0.22 -1.08
N ILE A 41 -9.01 1.24 -1.92
CA ILE A 41 -8.68 2.61 -1.50
C ILE A 41 -9.72 3.15 -0.51
N GLN A 42 -11.01 2.84 -0.70
CA GLN A 42 -12.06 3.19 0.25
C GLN A 42 -11.86 2.47 1.59
N LEU A 43 -11.58 1.15 1.58
CA LEU A 43 -11.24 0.41 2.79
C LEU A 43 -9.98 0.97 3.47
N THR A 44 -9.05 1.53 2.69
CA THR A 44 -7.86 2.20 3.23
C THR A 44 -8.24 3.48 3.97
N VAL A 45 -9.11 4.32 3.43
CA VAL A 45 -9.62 5.53 4.12
C VAL A 45 -10.40 5.15 5.37
N ASP A 46 -11.33 4.19 5.27
CA ASP A 46 -12.20 3.75 6.37
C ASP A 46 -11.42 3.31 7.62
N ARG A 47 -10.29 2.61 7.44
CA ARG A 47 -9.48 2.13 8.58
C ARG A 47 -8.82 3.24 9.40
N PHE A 48 -8.66 4.45 8.83
CA PHE A 48 -8.14 5.63 9.53
C PHE A 48 -9.21 6.48 10.20
N SER A 49 -10.48 6.08 10.15
CA SER A 49 -11.55 6.77 10.85
C SER A 49 -11.24 6.90 12.36
N GLY A 50 -11.25 8.11 12.89
CA GLY A 50 -10.90 8.42 14.28
C GLY A 50 -9.40 8.62 14.54
N VAL A 51 -8.50 8.26 13.63
CA VAL A 51 -7.05 8.50 13.74
C VAL A 51 -6.68 9.90 13.22
N CYS A 52 -7.32 10.30 12.12
CA CYS A 52 -7.06 11.54 11.40
C CYS A 52 -8.39 12.09 10.86
N PRO A 53 -8.65 13.40 10.93
CA PRO A 53 -9.80 14.00 10.29
C PRO A 53 -9.66 13.93 8.77
N GLN A 54 -10.80 13.87 8.07
CA GLN A 54 -10.82 13.70 6.60
C GLN A 54 -10.10 14.82 5.85
N GLU A 55 -10.17 16.05 6.36
CA GLU A 55 -9.45 17.21 5.83
C GLU A 55 -7.91 17.06 5.88
N ASN A 56 -7.39 16.16 6.69
CA ASN A 56 -5.97 15.85 6.79
C ASN A 56 -5.58 14.54 6.08
N MET A 57 -6.50 13.94 5.32
CA MET A 57 -6.20 12.79 4.47
C MET A 57 -5.77 13.26 3.08
N TRP A 58 -4.74 12.61 2.53
CA TRP A 58 -4.10 12.95 1.27
C TRP A 58 -3.99 11.71 0.41
N VAL A 59 -4.22 11.86 -0.89
CA VAL A 59 -3.99 10.80 -1.87
C VAL A 59 -2.96 11.26 -2.88
N VAL A 60 -1.91 10.48 -3.08
CA VAL A 60 -0.95 10.71 -4.16
C VAL A 60 -1.19 9.66 -5.23
N THR A 61 -1.49 10.10 -6.44
CA THR A 61 -1.84 9.22 -7.56
C THR A 61 -1.35 9.78 -8.88
N SER A 62 -1.38 8.96 -9.95
CA SER A 62 -1.12 9.45 -11.30
C SER A 62 -2.21 10.41 -11.77
N GLU A 63 -1.85 11.41 -12.58
CA GLU A 63 -2.83 12.30 -13.25
C GLU A 63 -3.99 11.54 -13.92
N LYS A 64 -3.75 10.30 -14.38
CA LYS A 64 -4.75 9.45 -15.05
C LYS A 64 -5.89 9.00 -14.12
N TYR A 65 -5.67 8.96 -12.82
CA TYR A 65 -6.61 8.35 -11.86
C TYR A 65 -7.30 9.37 -10.97
N ILE A 66 -7.08 10.67 -11.19
CA ILE A 66 -7.67 11.75 -10.38
C ILE A 66 -9.20 11.64 -10.34
N ASP A 67 -9.84 11.41 -11.50
CA ASP A 67 -11.29 11.38 -11.58
C ASP A 67 -11.88 10.16 -10.84
N ILE A 68 -11.22 9.00 -10.92
CA ILE A 68 -11.61 7.82 -10.12
C ILE A 68 -11.44 8.08 -8.61
N VAL A 69 -10.36 8.76 -8.20
CA VAL A 69 -10.15 9.12 -6.78
C VAL A 69 -11.25 10.08 -6.31
N ARG A 70 -11.59 11.10 -7.08
CA ARG A 70 -12.69 12.04 -6.77
C ARG A 70 -14.04 11.33 -6.63
N GLU A 71 -14.32 10.40 -7.54
CA GLU A 71 -15.56 9.61 -7.51
C GLU A 71 -15.65 8.71 -6.27
N GLN A 72 -14.55 8.00 -5.97
CA GLN A 72 -14.55 7.01 -4.90
C GLN A 72 -14.33 7.60 -3.50
N LEU A 73 -13.70 8.77 -3.39
CA LEU A 73 -13.35 9.44 -2.14
C LEU A 73 -13.83 10.91 -2.13
N PRO A 74 -15.14 11.15 -2.29
CA PRO A 74 -15.68 12.51 -2.38
C PRO A 74 -15.51 13.33 -1.09
N GLU A 75 -15.23 12.66 0.04
CA GLU A 75 -14.97 13.29 1.33
C GLU A 75 -13.55 13.88 1.47
N ILE A 76 -12.61 13.50 0.60
CA ILE A 76 -11.25 14.04 0.63
C ILE A 76 -11.22 15.38 -0.13
N PRO A 77 -10.68 16.46 0.48
CA PRO A 77 -10.56 17.74 -0.22
C PRO A 77 -9.78 17.63 -1.51
N GLU A 78 -10.24 18.28 -2.56
CA GLU A 78 -9.59 18.24 -3.87
C GLU A 78 -8.12 18.71 -3.82
N SER A 79 -7.81 19.70 -2.96
CA SER A 79 -6.45 20.18 -2.72
C SER A 79 -5.49 19.11 -2.19
N ASN A 80 -6.04 18.03 -1.63
CA ASN A 80 -5.32 16.93 -1.02
C ASN A 80 -5.16 15.72 -1.97
N ILE A 81 -5.72 15.79 -3.18
CA ILE A 81 -5.48 14.81 -4.23
C ILE A 81 -4.28 15.29 -5.06
N LEU A 82 -3.13 14.65 -4.87
CA LEU A 82 -1.86 15.03 -5.46
C LEU A 82 -1.61 14.24 -6.75
N ALA A 83 -1.48 14.95 -7.87
CA ALA A 83 -1.31 14.36 -9.18
C ALA A 83 0.16 14.23 -9.56
N GLU A 84 0.64 13.01 -9.71
CA GLU A 84 1.97 12.74 -10.27
C GLU A 84 1.90 12.78 -11.80
N PRO A 85 2.70 13.64 -12.47
CA PRO A 85 2.72 13.72 -13.94
C PRO A 85 3.34 12.49 -14.60
N CYS A 86 4.15 11.74 -13.87
CA CYS A 86 4.73 10.47 -14.30
C CYS A 86 5.12 9.61 -13.10
N ALA A 87 5.23 8.29 -13.30
CA ALA A 87 5.66 7.38 -12.26
C ALA A 87 7.16 7.56 -11.92
N ARG A 88 7.47 7.78 -10.63
CA ARG A 88 8.84 7.91 -10.11
C ARG A 88 9.09 7.07 -8.85
N ASN A 89 8.25 6.05 -8.62
CA ASN A 89 8.33 5.19 -7.45
C ASN A 89 8.00 5.94 -6.13
N THR A 90 8.16 5.31 -4.97
CA THR A 90 7.59 5.79 -3.71
C THR A 90 8.36 6.94 -3.05
N ALA A 91 9.65 7.11 -3.27
CA ALA A 91 10.38 8.22 -2.64
C ALA A 91 9.93 9.60 -3.15
N PRO A 92 9.84 9.89 -4.46
CA PRO A 92 9.27 11.15 -4.95
C PRO A 92 7.79 11.33 -4.61
N CYS A 93 7.00 10.25 -4.63
CA CYS A 93 5.60 10.24 -4.20
C CYS A 93 5.45 10.79 -2.77
N ILE A 94 6.19 10.22 -1.84
CA ILE A 94 6.22 10.61 -0.43
C ILE A 94 6.75 12.04 -0.27
N ALA A 95 7.83 12.39 -0.98
CA ALA A 95 8.39 13.73 -0.93
C ALA A 95 7.37 14.79 -1.36
N TYR A 96 6.60 14.55 -2.41
CA TYR A 96 5.54 15.45 -2.86
C TYR A 96 4.57 15.78 -1.73
N ALA A 97 4.00 14.75 -1.11
CA ALA A 97 3.07 14.94 0.01
C ALA A 97 3.76 15.65 1.20
N CYS A 98 4.97 15.20 1.60
CA CYS A 98 5.67 15.75 2.75
C CYS A 98 5.98 17.24 2.60
N TRP A 99 6.51 17.67 1.44
CA TRP A 99 6.83 19.09 1.23
C TRP A 99 5.56 19.95 1.12
N LYS A 100 4.51 19.45 0.47
CA LYS A 100 3.24 20.18 0.38
C LYS A 100 2.56 20.33 1.73
N ILE A 101 2.44 19.26 2.51
CA ILE A 101 1.89 19.29 3.86
C ILE A 101 2.71 20.23 4.75
N LYS A 102 4.05 20.13 4.72
CA LYS A 102 4.95 20.98 5.51
C LYS A 102 4.72 22.47 5.30
N LYS A 103 4.28 22.89 4.12
CA LYS A 103 4.06 24.31 3.78
C LYS A 103 3.02 24.96 4.68
N LEU A 104 1.94 24.26 5.01
CA LEU A 104 0.89 24.73 5.90
C LEU A 104 0.98 24.13 7.31
N HIS A 105 1.50 22.93 7.43
CA HIS A 105 1.58 22.15 8.66
C HIS A 105 3.04 21.78 8.98
N PRO A 106 3.86 22.74 9.42
CA PRO A 106 5.31 22.52 9.61
C PRO A 106 5.67 21.53 10.73
N ASN A 107 4.69 21.17 11.56
CA ASN A 107 4.83 20.21 12.66
C ASN A 107 3.97 18.95 12.46
N ALA A 108 3.40 18.76 11.27
CA ALA A 108 2.55 17.60 10.98
C ALA A 108 3.20 16.29 11.36
N ASN A 109 2.42 15.42 11.98
CA ASN A 109 2.78 14.04 12.24
C ASN A 109 2.06 13.15 11.22
N MET A 110 2.76 12.28 10.54
CA MET A 110 2.28 11.69 9.30
C MET A 110 2.30 10.18 9.33
N VAL A 111 1.25 9.56 8.80
CA VAL A 111 1.24 8.15 8.39
C VAL A 111 1.25 8.10 6.87
N VAL A 112 2.16 7.32 6.30
CA VAL A 112 2.18 7.00 4.86
C VAL A 112 1.82 5.54 4.69
N THR A 113 0.90 5.23 3.78
CA THR A 113 0.37 3.87 3.58
C THR A 113 0.10 3.59 2.10
N PRO A 114 0.30 2.34 1.63
CA PRO A 114 -0.22 1.95 0.32
C PRO A 114 -1.76 1.88 0.32
N SER A 115 -2.38 2.08 -0.83
CA SER A 115 -3.83 2.07 -1.04
C SER A 115 -4.42 0.69 -1.29
N ASP A 116 -3.60 -0.34 -1.47
CA ASP A 116 -3.98 -1.61 -2.10
C ASP A 116 -3.77 -2.85 -1.20
N ALA A 117 -3.44 -2.63 0.07
CA ALA A 117 -3.31 -3.68 1.08
C ALA A 117 -4.61 -3.84 1.89
N LEU A 118 -4.92 -5.08 2.27
CA LEU A 118 -6.02 -5.38 3.16
C LEU A 118 -5.56 -5.40 4.63
N VAL A 119 -6.42 -4.92 5.51
CA VAL A 119 -6.31 -5.01 6.97
C VAL A 119 -7.63 -5.58 7.50
N ILE A 120 -7.58 -6.67 8.26
CA ILE A 120 -8.77 -7.35 8.77
C ILE A 120 -9.21 -6.74 10.11
N ASP A 121 -8.30 -6.65 11.07
CA ASP A 121 -8.58 -6.06 12.39
C ASP A 121 -8.26 -4.55 12.38
N THR A 122 -9.27 -3.76 12.04
CA THR A 122 -9.13 -2.31 11.97
C THR A 122 -9.00 -1.66 13.37
N ALA A 123 -9.47 -2.31 14.44
CA ALA A 123 -9.33 -1.80 15.79
C ALA A 123 -7.88 -1.92 16.27
N GLU A 124 -7.26 -3.08 16.07
CA GLU A 124 -5.83 -3.28 16.36
C GLU A 124 -4.95 -2.40 15.46
N PHE A 125 -5.29 -2.26 14.19
CA PHE A 125 -4.60 -1.35 13.28
C PHE A 125 -4.56 0.08 13.83
N ARG A 126 -5.71 0.62 14.25
CA ARG A 126 -5.82 1.97 14.82
C ARG A 126 -4.99 2.11 16.09
N ARG A 127 -5.07 1.13 16.99
CA ARG A 127 -4.27 1.11 18.24
C ARG A 127 -2.77 1.25 17.95
N VAL A 128 -2.27 0.45 17.01
CA VAL A 128 -0.86 0.43 16.62
C VAL A 128 -0.45 1.76 15.97
N VAL A 129 -1.24 2.25 15.02
CA VAL A 129 -0.98 3.53 14.33
C VAL A 129 -0.99 4.71 15.29
N GLU A 130 -1.99 4.81 16.17
CA GLU A 130 -2.05 5.87 17.17
C GLU A 130 -0.86 5.85 18.13
N LYS A 131 -0.40 4.65 18.50
CA LYS A 131 0.78 4.50 19.37
C LYS A 131 2.05 4.96 18.64
N ALA A 132 2.22 4.58 17.36
CA ALA A 132 3.32 5.03 16.52
C ALA A 132 3.30 6.57 16.34
N LEU A 133 2.13 7.16 16.10
CA LEU A 133 1.95 8.61 16.01
C LEU A 133 2.35 9.33 17.31
N ARG A 134 1.93 8.82 18.48
CA ARG A 134 2.32 9.40 19.76
C ARG A 134 3.83 9.33 20.01
N PHE A 135 4.50 8.31 19.50
CA PHE A 135 5.95 8.16 19.62
C PHE A 135 6.69 9.15 18.72
N THR A 136 6.29 9.27 17.46
CA THR A 136 6.94 10.15 16.47
C THR A 136 6.64 11.64 16.68
N ASP A 137 5.53 11.98 17.33
CA ASP A 137 5.21 13.36 17.70
C ASP A 137 6.24 13.98 18.67
N LYS A 138 6.87 13.13 19.50
CA LYS A 138 7.81 13.54 20.56
C LYS A 138 9.26 13.20 20.27
N SER A 139 9.56 12.67 19.09
CA SER A 139 10.89 12.21 18.72
C SER A 139 11.23 12.51 17.26
N SER A 140 12.51 12.35 16.89
CA SER A 140 12.98 12.36 15.50
C SER A 140 12.93 10.96 14.85
N ALA A 141 12.23 10.04 15.45
CA ALA A 141 12.15 8.67 14.98
C ALA A 141 11.34 8.50 13.69
N ILE A 142 11.70 7.49 12.93
CA ILE A 142 10.90 6.87 11.88
C ILE A 142 10.37 5.55 12.43
N VAL A 143 9.06 5.32 12.36
CA VAL A 143 8.46 4.04 12.74
C VAL A 143 7.90 3.36 11.49
N THR A 144 8.15 2.06 11.35
CA THR A 144 7.52 1.20 10.34
C THR A 144 6.71 0.11 11.02
N LEU A 145 5.62 -0.33 10.38
CA LEU A 145 4.83 -1.46 10.87
C LEU A 145 5.36 -2.76 10.29
N GLY A 146 5.69 -3.71 11.17
CA GLY A 146 6.24 -5.00 10.82
C GLY A 146 5.24 -6.13 11.04
N ILE A 147 5.04 -6.98 10.02
CA ILE A 147 4.13 -8.12 10.09
C ILE A 147 4.94 -9.40 10.31
N LYS A 148 4.55 -10.21 11.30
CA LYS A 148 5.25 -11.47 11.57
C LYS A 148 5.13 -12.42 10.37
N PRO A 149 6.24 -12.86 9.78
CA PRO A 149 6.22 -13.81 8.67
C PRO A 149 5.62 -15.16 9.09
N ASN A 150 4.84 -15.75 8.20
CA ASN A 150 4.29 -17.10 8.35
C ASN A 150 4.69 -18.03 7.19
N ARG A 151 5.42 -17.51 6.21
CA ARG A 151 5.97 -18.23 5.04
C ARG A 151 7.19 -17.48 4.49
N PRO A 152 8.05 -18.13 3.69
CA PRO A 152 9.20 -17.47 3.06
C PRO A 152 8.78 -16.71 1.79
N GLU A 153 8.19 -15.51 1.97
CA GLU A 153 7.72 -14.67 0.88
C GLU A 153 8.89 -13.88 0.26
N THR A 154 9.07 -13.99 -1.05
CA THR A 154 10.15 -13.31 -1.79
C THR A 154 9.70 -11.99 -2.43
N GLY A 155 8.41 -11.71 -2.43
CA GLY A 155 7.82 -10.48 -2.96
C GLY A 155 7.82 -9.30 -1.99
N TYR A 156 8.18 -9.52 -0.72
CA TYR A 156 8.14 -8.51 0.34
C TYR A 156 9.52 -8.07 0.78
N GLY A 157 9.61 -6.85 1.32
CA GLY A 157 10.74 -6.41 2.12
C GLY A 157 10.71 -7.06 3.51
N TYR A 158 11.87 -7.30 4.08
CA TYR A 158 12.06 -7.82 5.44
C TYR A 158 12.79 -6.80 6.31
N ILE A 159 12.37 -6.72 7.55
CA ILE A 159 12.93 -5.84 8.58
C ILE A 159 13.56 -6.74 9.64
N ALA A 160 14.87 -6.66 9.81
CA ALA A 160 15.57 -7.28 10.93
C ALA A 160 15.34 -6.42 12.19
N ALA A 161 14.69 -6.98 13.19
CA ALA A 161 14.51 -6.31 14.47
C ALA A 161 15.76 -6.51 15.35
N GLY A 162 16.22 -5.39 15.92
CA GLY A 162 17.28 -5.35 16.92
C GLY A 162 16.74 -5.38 18.35
N ASP A 163 17.25 -4.49 19.20
CA ASP A 163 16.90 -4.46 20.61
C ASP A 163 15.48 -3.89 20.85
N MET A 164 14.78 -4.48 21.81
CA MET A 164 13.51 -3.96 22.31
C MET A 164 13.74 -2.64 23.05
N LEU A 165 12.89 -1.63 22.78
CA LEU A 165 12.99 -0.35 23.48
C LEU A 165 12.66 -0.49 24.96
N LEU A 166 13.51 0.06 25.83
CA LEU A 166 13.27 0.08 27.28
C LEU A 166 12.06 0.95 27.65
N THR A 167 11.79 1.99 26.87
CA THR A 167 10.69 2.95 27.07
C THR A 167 9.35 2.45 26.51
N ASP A 168 9.40 1.52 25.55
CA ASP A 168 8.22 0.91 24.94
C ASP A 168 8.50 -0.54 24.52
N LYS A 169 8.04 -1.48 25.32
CA LYS A 169 8.28 -2.91 25.15
C LYS A 169 7.59 -3.54 23.93
N GLU A 170 6.85 -2.77 23.15
CA GLU A 170 6.22 -3.22 21.90
C GLU A 170 6.98 -2.75 20.65
N MET A 171 8.04 -1.95 20.81
CA MET A 171 8.86 -1.45 19.70
C MET A 171 10.29 -1.98 19.77
N PHE A 172 10.89 -2.18 18.60
CA PHE A 172 12.26 -2.62 18.45
C PHE A 172 13.04 -1.65 17.57
N THR A 173 14.35 -1.54 17.79
CA THR A 173 15.24 -0.92 16.82
C THR A 173 15.25 -1.72 15.54
N VAL A 174 15.61 -1.09 14.43
CA VAL A 174 15.80 -1.78 13.15
C VAL A 174 17.28 -1.90 12.85
N ASP A 175 17.76 -3.13 12.75
CA ASP A 175 19.15 -3.42 12.41
C ASP A 175 19.40 -3.40 10.90
N ALA A 176 18.42 -3.83 10.11
CA ALA A 176 18.52 -3.81 8.67
C ALA A 176 17.16 -3.88 7.98
N PHE A 177 17.04 -3.23 6.82
CA PHE A 177 16.04 -3.48 5.79
C PHE A 177 16.63 -4.37 4.70
N LYS A 178 15.84 -5.34 4.21
CA LYS A 178 16.22 -6.26 3.14
C LYS A 178 15.07 -6.39 2.16
N GLU A 179 15.17 -5.70 1.04
CA GLU A 179 14.12 -5.69 0.03
C GLU A 179 14.19 -6.94 -0.85
N LYS A 180 13.09 -7.69 -0.93
CA LYS A 180 12.85 -8.82 -1.81
C LYS A 180 13.99 -9.85 -1.88
N PRO A 181 14.26 -10.58 -0.78
CA PRO A 181 15.32 -11.58 -0.74
C PRO A 181 15.02 -12.77 -1.68
N ASP A 182 16.04 -13.55 -2.01
CA ASP A 182 15.83 -14.85 -2.65
C ASP A 182 15.17 -15.86 -1.69
N ARG A 183 14.74 -16.99 -2.23
CA ARG A 183 13.99 -18.02 -1.49
C ARG A 183 14.77 -18.56 -0.29
N GLU A 184 16.04 -18.88 -0.48
CA GLU A 184 16.91 -19.42 0.58
C GLU A 184 17.08 -18.43 1.72
N THR A 185 17.28 -17.16 1.37
CA THR A 185 17.39 -16.07 2.35
C THR A 185 16.08 -15.86 3.10
N ALA A 186 14.92 -15.88 2.41
CA ALA A 186 13.62 -15.76 3.05
C ALA A 186 13.32 -16.92 4.02
N GLU A 187 13.73 -18.16 3.68
CA GLU A 187 13.63 -19.33 4.56
C GLU A 187 14.48 -19.17 5.82
N ARG A 188 15.70 -18.63 5.69
CA ARG A 188 16.56 -18.31 6.85
C ARG A 188 15.92 -17.25 7.75
N TYR A 189 15.37 -16.18 7.19
CA TYR A 189 14.70 -15.12 7.97
C TYR A 189 13.47 -15.62 8.72
N LEU A 190 12.71 -16.54 8.10
CA LEU A 190 11.58 -17.17 8.74
C LEU A 190 12.02 -18.05 9.93
N ALA A 191 13.10 -18.82 9.77
CA ALA A 191 13.65 -19.71 10.80
C ALA A 191 14.29 -18.92 11.96
N ASP A 192 14.97 -17.82 11.68
CA ASP A 192 15.57 -16.92 12.68
C ASP A 192 14.52 -16.34 13.63
N GLY A 193 13.36 -15.95 13.12
CA GLY A 193 12.25 -15.46 13.93
C GLY A 193 12.34 -13.98 14.34
N ASN A 194 13.44 -13.28 14.07
CA ASN A 194 13.64 -11.86 14.39
C ASN A 194 13.32 -10.92 13.22
N TYR A 195 12.78 -11.46 12.13
CA TYR A 195 12.40 -10.69 10.97
C TYR A 195 10.91 -10.43 10.91
N PHE A 196 10.55 -9.28 10.35
CA PHE A 196 9.18 -8.88 10.05
C PHE A 196 9.06 -8.52 8.57
N TRP A 197 7.90 -8.78 7.95
CA TRP A 197 7.60 -8.21 6.64
C TRP A 197 7.36 -6.72 6.76
N ASN A 198 7.91 -5.95 5.85
CA ASN A 198 7.61 -4.53 5.72
C ASN A 198 6.20 -4.33 5.16
N ALA A 199 5.29 -3.81 5.96
CA ALA A 199 3.92 -3.52 5.52
C ALA A 199 3.84 -2.31 4.56
N GLY A 200 4.96 -1.58 4.36
CA GLY A 200 4.97 -0.33 3.59
C GLY A 200 4.23 0.82 4.27
N ILE A 201 3.97 0.70 5.59
CA ILE A 201 3.30 1.71 6.39
C ILE A 201 4.35 2.37 7.28
N PHE A 202 4.52 3.68 7.10
CA PHE A 202 5.53 4.46 7.80
C PHE A 202 4.90 5.60 8.59
N VAL A 203 5.47 5.89 9.76
CA VAL A 203 5.02 6.98 10.63
C VAL A 203 6.21 7.85 11.01
N TRP A 204 6.07 9.15 10.87
CA TRP A 204 7.12 10.14 11.17
C TRP A 204 6.56 11.55 11.32
N ASN A 205 7.34 12.43 11.91
CA ASN A 205 7.08 13.87 11.82
C ASN A 205 7.59 14.42 10.49
N VAL A 206 6.88 15.37 9.90
CA VAL A 206 7.24 15.97 8.59
C VAL A 206 8.63 16.62 8.61
N ARG A 207 9.08 17.15 9.76
CA ARG A 207 10.43 17.69 9.91
C ARG A 207 11.47 16.60 9.84
N THR A 208 11.22 15.47 10.51
CA THR A 208 12.10 14.31 10.51
C THR A 208 12.33 13.81 9.08
N ILE A 209 11.26 13.45 8.38
CA ILE A 209 11.40 12.84 7.04
C ILE A 209 12.01 13.82 6.03
N THR A 210 11.63 15.10 6.05
CA THR A 210 12.24 16.08 5.13
C THR A 210 13.72 16.33 5.41
N SER A 211 14.15 16.23 6.67
CA SER A 211 15.58 16.31 7.04
C SER A 211 16.33 15.06 6.63
N VAL A 212 15.76 13.89 6.88
CA VAL A 212 16.34 12.60 6.49
C VAL A 212 16.48 12.49 4.97
N MET A 213 15.47 12.92 4.20
CA MET A 213 15.55 12.92 2.73
C MET A 213 16.63 13.88 2.21
N ARG A 214 16.90 15.00 2.86
CA ARG A 214 18.03 15.87 2.48
C ARG A 214 19.39 15.21 2.67
N VAL A 215 19.50 14.28 3.60
CA VAL A 215 20.75 13.53 3.86
C VAL A 215 20.89 12.35 2.90
N TYR A 216 19.86 11.53 2.76
CA TYR A 216 19.95 10.23 2.08
C TYR A 216 19.42 10.23 0.64
N ALA A 217 18.58 11.19 0.27
CA ALA A 217 18.03 11.40 -1.07
C ALA A 217 18.14 12.88 -1.49
N PRO A 218 19.33 13.50 -1.47
CA PRO A 218 19.52 14.94 -1.65
C PRO A 218 19.00 15.44 -3.00
N GLY A 219 19.10 14.66 -4.07
CA GLY A 219 18.58 15.02 -5.39
C GLY A 219 17.06 15.22 -5.40
N ILE A 220 16.32 14.32 -4.75
CA ILE A 220 14.86 14.44 -4.61
C ILE A 220 14.52 15.64 -3.72
N ALA A 221 15.20 15.77 -2.57
CA ALA A 221 14.96 16.86 -1.63
C ALA A 221 15.20 18.24 -2.29
N GLN A 222 16.26 18.41 -3.07
CA GLN A 222 16.55 19.67 -3.80
C GLN A 222 15.47 20.03 -4.80
N ILE A 223 14.88 19.04 -5.49
CA ILE A 223 13.78 19.27 -6.41
C ILE A 223 12.58 19.81 -5.66
N PHE A 224 12.19 19.18 -4.54
CA PHE A 224 11.04 19.64 -3.76
C PHE A 224 11.32 20.92 -2.96
N ASP A 225 12.55 21.20 -2.53
CA ASP A 225 12.93 22.50 -1.98
C ASP A 225 12.76 23.61 -3.04
N ARG A 226 13.00 23.31 -4.33
CA ARG A 226 12.78 24.25 -5.44
C ARG A 226 11.30 24.47 -5.73
N ILE A 227 10.46 23.43 -5.62
CA ILE A 227 9.01 23.50 -5.82
C ILE A 227 8.31 24.17 -4.62
N PHE A 228 8.88 24.06 -3.43
CA PHE A 228 8.26 24.45 -2.16
C PHE A 228 7.65 25.86 -2.12
N PRO A 229 8.28 26.91 -2.68
CA PRO A 229 7.68 28.25 -2.75
C PRO A 229 6.35 28.30 -3.51
N ASP A 230 6.20 27.44 -4.52
CA ASP A 230 5.08 27.45 -5.45
C ASP A 230 3.85 26.68 -4.95
N PHE A 231 3.98 25.83 -3.93
CA PHE A 231 2.82 25.12 -3.36
C PHE A 231 1.75 26.08 -2.89
N TYR A 232 0.49 25.77 -3.19
CA TYR A 232 -0.73 26.57 -2.93
C TYR A 232 -0.76 27.90 -3.69
N THR A 233 -0.02 28.02 -4.78
CA THR A 233 -0.08 29.16 -5.70
C THR A 233 -0.50 28.71 -7.09
N GLU A 234 -0.83 29.66 -7.98
CA GLU A 234 -1.14 29.37 -9.38
C GLU A 234 0.01 28.66 -10.14
N LYS A 235 1.24 28.75 -9.62
CA LYS A 235 2.43 28.14 -10.22
C LYS A 235 2.65 26.69 -9.83
N GLU A 236 1.90 26.15 -8.89
CA GLU A 236 2.10 24.81 -8.35
C GLU A 236 2.13 23.75 -9.46
N ASN A 237 1.08 23.71 -10.28
CA ASN A 237 0.95 22.70 -11.32
C ASN A 237 2.07 22.76 -12.35
N ASP A 238 2.47 23.97 -12.75
CA ASP A 238 3.57 24.16 -13.71
C ASP A 238 4.91 23.70 -13.12
N SER A 239 5.15 24.05 -11.86
CA SER A 239 6.36 23.63 -11.14
C SER A 239 6.43 22.10 -10.96
N ILE A 240 5.32 21.46 -10.59
CA ILE A 240 5.24 20.00 -10.49
C ILE A 240 5.49 19.35 -11.85
N ARG A 241 4.78 19.76 -12.91
CA ARG A 241 4.97 19.19 -14.25
C ARG A 241 6.38 19.39 -14.80
N LYS A 242 7.04 20.46 -14.43
CA LYS A 242 8.41 20.78 -14.89
C LYS A 242 9.47 20.01 -14.11
N PHE A 243 9.35 19.92 -12.79
CA PHE A 243 10.47 19.44 -11.95
C PHE A 243 10.27 18.02 -11.45
N PHE A 244 9.06 17.55 -11.15
CA PHE A 244 8.82 16.19 -10.70
C PHE A 244 9.36 15.11 -11.63
N PRO A 245 9.23 15.21 -12.98
CA PRO A 245 9.80 14.24 -13.91
C PRO A 245 11.32 14.12 -13.86
N THR A 246 12.02 15.08 -13.27
CA THR A 246 13.48 15.04 -13.10
C THR A 246 13.93 14.29 -11.84
N CYS A 247 12.99 13.89 -10.96
CA CYS A 247 13.31 13.05 -9.82
C CYS A 247 13.86 11.70 -10.25
N GLU A 248 14.82 11.20 -9.49
CA GLU A 248 15.24 9.81 -9.58
C GLU A 248 14.06 8.88 -9.29
N SER A 249 13.92 7.81 -10.07
CA SER A 249 12.88 6.79 -9.86
C SER A 249 13.39 5.74 -8.88
N ILE A 250 13.10 5.92 -7.59
CA ILE A 250 13.59 5.06 -6.52
C ILE A 250 12.52 4.89 -5.42
N SER A 251 12.45 3.70 -4.80
CA SER A 251 11.57 3.50 -3.65
C SER A 251 12.11 4.18 -2.39
N ILE A 252 11.22 4.50 -1.46
CA ILE A 252 11.59 5.04 -0.14
C ILE A 252 12.46 4.06 0.63
N ASP A 253 12.25 2.75 0.42
CA ASP A 253 13.02 1.70 1.05
C ASP A 253 14.50 1.84 0.70
N TYR A 254 14.85 1.88 -0.58
CA TYR A 254 16.22 2.05 -1.06
C TYR A 254 16.77 3.46 -0.86
N ALA A 255 15.93 4.48 -1.01
CA ALA A 255 16.38 5.87 -0.89
C ALA A 255 16.71 6.24 0.54
N VAL A 256 15.93 5.76 1.51
CA VAL A 256 15.96 6.22 2.90
C VAL A 256 16.05 5.05 3.89
N MET A 257 15.13 4.08 3.84
CA MET A 257 14.93 3.13 4.94
C MET A 257 16.13 2.18 5.14
N GLU A 258 16.84 1.82 4.08
CA GLU A 258 18.06 0.99 4.17
C GLU A 258 19.30 1.76 4.71
N LYS A 259 19.22 3.10 4.79
CA LYS A 259 20.37 3.97 5.10
C LYS A 259 20.20 4.79 6.37
N ALA A 260 18.96 5.15 6.71
CA ALA A 260 18.66 6.03 7.81
C ALA A 260 18.90 5.33 9.16
N GLN A 261 19.29 6.13 10.14
CA GLN A 261 19.37 5.73 11.54
C GLN A 261 18.07 6.10 12.27
N GLU A 262 17.91 5.66 13.51
CA GLU A 262 16.72 5.92 14.35
C GLU A 262 15.41 5.44 13.73
N ILE A 263 15.46 4.27 13.07
CA ILE A 263 14.29 3.57 12.59
C ILE A 263 13.87 2.51 13.63
N TYR A 264 12.57 2.44 13.85
CA TYR A 264 11.97 1.49 14.78
C TYR A 264 10.89 0.70 14.08
N VAL A 265 10.78 -0.59 14.41
CA VAL A 265 9.70 -1.44 13.95
C VAL A 265 8.70 -1.65 15.07
N PHE A 266 7.42 -1.46 14.74
CA PHE A 266 6.30 -1.84 15.58
C PHE A 266 5.70 -3.15 15.05
N PRO A 267 5.91 -4.29 15.71
CA PRO A 267 5.26 -5.54 15.34
C PRO A 267 3.75 -5.42 15.41
N ALA A 268 3.07 -5.86 14.37
CA ALA A 268 1.63 -5.72 14.25
C ALA A 268 0.97 -7.05 13.83
N SER A 269 -0.23 -7.29 14.35
CA SER A 269 -0.98 -8.53 14.13
C SER A 269 -2.45 -8.24 13.79
N PHE A 270 -2.68 -7.34 12.83
CA PHE A 270 -4.02 -6.92 12.41
C PHE A 270 -4.52 -7.62 11.14
N GLY A 271 -3.94 -8.77 10.77
CA GLY A 271 -4.37 -9.49 9.58
C GLY A 271 -4.08 -8.73 8.29
N TRP A 272 -2.79 -8.37 8.07
CA TRP A 272 -2.34 -7.66 6.89
C TRP A 272 -2.09 -8.61 5.71
N SER A 273 -2.47 -8.16 4.51
CA SER A 273 -2.09 -8.78 3.23
C SER A 273 -1.92 -7.70 2.17
N ASP A 274 -0.88 -7.82 1.36
CA ASP A 274 -0.70 -6.97 0.18
C ASP A 274 -1.66 -7.30 -0.96
N LEU A 275 -2.45 -8.38 -0.82
CA LEU A 275 -3.32 -8.91 -1.90
C LEU A 275 -2.56 -9.01 -3.21
N GLY A 276 -1.34 -9.57 -3.18
CA GLY A 276 -0.45 -9.62 -4.34
C GLY A 276 -0.86 -10.64 -5.39
N THR A 277 -1.70 -11.63 -5.04
CA THR A 277 -2.08 -12.75 -5.92
C THR A 277 -3.50 -13.24 -5.68
N TRP A 278 -4.06 -13.99 -6.62
CA TRP A 278 -5.36 -14.65 -6.50
C TRP A 278 -5.39 -15.68 -5.36
N GLY A 279 -4.26 -16.38 -5.15
CA GLY A 279 -4.11 -17.32 -4.03
C GLY A 279 -4.18 -16.63 -2.68
N ALA A 280 -3.56 -15.45 -2.55
CA ALA A 280 -3.66 -14.63 -1.34
C ALA A 280 -5.10 -14.16 -1.09
N LEU A 281 -5.80 -13.69 -2.13
CA LEU A 281 -7.21 -13.31 -2.05
C LEU A 281 -8.09 -14.49 -1.65
N ARG A 282 -7.92 -15.66 -2.28
CA ARG A 282 -8.66 -16.88 -1.93
C ARG A 282 -8.51 -17.23 -0.45
N GLY A 283 -7.29 -17.11 0.11
CA GLY A 283 -7.02 -17.41 1.51
C GLY A 283 -7.70 -16.48 2.51
N LEU A 284 -8.15 -15.31 2.07
CA LEU A 284 -8.80 -14.29 2.91
C LEU A 284 -10.33 -14.28 2.78
N LEU A 285 -10.85 -14.78 1.66
CA LEU A 285 -12.28 -14.88 1.42
C LEU A 285 -12.90 -16.08 2.17
N PRO A 286 -14.18 -16.01 2.54
CA PRO A 286 -14.92 -17.17 3.01
C PRO A 286 -14.88 -18.30 1.97
N GLN A 287 -14.68 -19.52 2.43
CA GLN A 287 -14.62 -20.71 1.57
C GLN A 287 -15.76 -21.66 1.90
N ASP A 288 -16.29 -22.33 0.88
CA ASP A 288 -17.20 -23.44 1.06
C ASP A 288 -16.50 -24.70 1.61
N LYS A 289 -17.26 -25.79 1.84
CA LYS A 289 -16.69 -27.06 2.37
C LYS A 289 -15.67 -27.70 1.44
N ALA A 290 -15.68 -27.37 0.14
CA ALA A 290 -14.72 -27.86 -0.85
C ALA A 290 -13.52 -26.93 -1.02
N GLY A 291 -13.44 -25.84 -0.25
CA GLY A 291 -12.35 -24.87 -0.31
C GLY A 291 -12.48 -23.88 -1.46
N ASN A 292 -13.67 -23.69 -2.04
CA ASN A 292 -13.88 -22.67 -3.06
C ASN A 292 -14.20 -21.31 -2.43
N ALA A 293 -13.59 -20.25 -2.95
CA ALA A 293 -13.91 -18.87 -2.63
C ALA A 293 -14.69 -18.24 -3.79
N MET A 294 -15.77 -17.53 -3.49
CA MET A 294 -16.67 -16.98 -4.50
C MET A 294 -16.96 -15.51 -4.21
N VAL A 295 -16.81 -14.68 -5.23
CA VAL A 295 -17.20 -13.26 -5.25
C VAL A 295 -18.11 -13.04 -6.45
N GLY A 296 -19.29 -12.51 -6.19
CA GLY A 296 -20.34 -12.28 -7.20
C GLY A 296 -21.71 -12.74 -6.69
N PRO A 297 -22.79 -12.16 -7.20
CA PRO A 297 -24.15 -12.39 -6.68
C PRO A 297 -24.75 -13.76 -7.05
N ASP A 298 -24.32 -14.35 -8.17
CA ASP A 298 -24.84 -15.65 -8.67
C ASP A 298 -23.71 -16.54 -9.19
N VAL A 299 -22.92 -17.08 -8.24
CA VAL A 299 -21.85 -18.06 -8.52
C VAL A 299 -22.26 -19.42 -7.99
N GLN A 300 -22.26 -20.44 -8.84
CA GLN A 300 -22.65 -21.80 -8.50
C GLN A 300 -21.50 -22.78 -8.83
N MET A 301 -21.13 -23.60 -7.84
CA MET A 301 -20.05 -24.58 -7.95
C MET A 301 -20.59 -26.01 -7.86
N TYR A 302 -20.22 -26.85 -8.83
CA TYR A 302 -20.58 -28.28 -8.88
C TYR A 302 -19.31 -29.09 -9.05
N ASP A 303 -19.12 -30.13 -8.23
CA ASP A 303 -17.96 -31.04 -8.30
C ASP A 303 -16.60 -30.35 -8.44
N SER A 304 -16.50 -29.14 -7.91
CA SER A 304 -15.32 -28.27 -8.00
C SER A 304 -14.74 -28.01 -6.62
N LYS A 305 -13.41 -27.89 -6.52
CA LYS A 305 -12.72 -27.66 -5.25
C LYS A 305 -11.49 -26.76 -5.42
N ASN A 306 -11.10 -26.11 -4.32
CA ASN A 306 -9.90 -25.26 -4.23
C ASN A 306 -9.85 -24.13 -5.24
N CYS A 307 -10.98 -23.71 -5.79
CA CYS A 307 -11.06 -22.65 -6.79
C CYS A 307 -11.30 -21.27 -6.16
N ILE A 308 -11.01 -20.24 -6.94
CA ILE A 308 -11.51 -18.90 -6.70
C ILE A 308 -12.30 -18.43 -7.93
N VAL A 309 -13.52 -17.96 -7.70
CA VAL A 309 -14.38 -17.39 -8.74
C VAL A 309 -14.67 -15.94 -8.40
N HIS A 310 -14.41 -15.04 -9.32
CA HIS A 310 -14.75 -13.63 -9.20
C HIS A 310 -15.53 -13.19 -10.42
N ALA A 311 -16.80 -12.89 -10.23
CA ALA A 311 -17.74 -12.48 -11.27
C ALA A 311 -18.23 -11.06 -11.02
N SER A 312 -18.50 -10.32 -12.11
CA SER A 312 -19.16 -9.01 -12.03
C SER A 312 -20.63 -9.15 -11.55
N GLU A 313 -21.20 -8.06 -11.05
CA GLU A 313 -22.56 -8.05 -10.46
C GLU A 313 -23.67 -8.49 -11.42
N GLU A 314 -23.48 -8.36 -12.73
CA GLU A 314 -24.46 -8.68 -13.75
C GLU A 314 -24.35 -10.11 -14.31
N LYS A 315 -23.39 -10.90 -13.84
CA LYS A 315 -23.08 -12.21 -14.42
C LYS A 315 -23.48 -13.36 -13.51
N ARG A 316 -24.17 -14.33 -14.13
CA ARG A 316 -24.32 -15.66 -13.57
C ARG A 316 -23.16 -16.54 -14.01
N VAL A 317 -22.45 -17.14 -13.08
CA VAL A 317 -21.31 -18.03 -13.34
C VAL A 317 -21.59 -19.41 -12.75
N VAL A 318 -21.56 -20.43 -13.59
CA VAL A 318 -21.69 -21.83 -13.18
C VAL A 318 -20.40 -22.57 -13.52
N VAL A 319 -19.79 -23.19 -12.52
CA VAL A 319 -18.53 -23.93 -12.66
C VAL A 319 -18.74 -25.38 -12.26
N GLN A 320 -18.30 -26.32 -13.10
CA GLN A 320 -18.36 -27.73 -12.81
C GLN A 320 -17.02 -28.43 -13.11
N GLY A 321 -16.54 -29.26 -12.16
CA GLY A 321 -15.43 -30.19 -12.37
C GLY A 321 -14.03 -29.56 -12.32
N LEU A 322 -13.86 -28.34 -11.81
CA LEU A 322 -12.55 -27.70 -11.68
C LEU A 322 -11.90 -27.95 -10.31
N ASP A 323 -10.58 -28.10 -10.28
CA ASP A 323 -9.78 -28.25 -9.07
C ASP A 323 -8.56 -27.32 -9.12
N GLY A 324 -8.52 -26.31 -8.21
CA GLY A 324 -7.41 -25.38 -8.13
C GLY A 324 -7.35 -24.35 -9.26
N TYR A 325 -8.46 -23.78 -9.65
CA TYR A 325 -8.54 -22.80 -10.73
C TYR A 325 -8.97 -21.41 -10.24
N ILE A 326 -8.50 -20.42 -10.97
CA ILE A 326 -9.00 -19.05 -10.99
C ILE A 326 -10.00 -18.95 -12.12
N VAL A 327 -11.21 -18.46 -11.84
CA VAL A 327 -12.21 -18.05 -12.82
C VAL A 327 -12.56 -16.61 -12.53
N ALA A 328 -12.17 -15.69 -13.40
CA ALA A 328 -12.37 -14.26 -13.19
C ALA A 328 -12.95 -13.62 -14.46
N GLU A 329 -14.03 -12.86 -14.30
CA GLU A 329 -14.72 -12.22 -15.41
C GLU A 329 -14.89 -10.73 -15.15
N ARG A 330 -14.50 -9.90 -16.13
CA ARG A 330 -14.74 -8.47 -16.16
C ARG A 330 -14.72 -7.92 -17.60
N ASP A 331 -15.61 -7.01 -17.93
CA ASP A 331 -15.61 -6.23 -19.18
C ASP A 331 -15.38 -7.08 -20.45
N ASN A 332 -16.21 -8.12 -20.64
CA ASN A 332 -16.11 -9.09 -21.74
C ASN A 332 -14.84 -9.94 -21.75
N THR A 333 -14.08 -9.96 -20.69
CA THR A 333 -12.89 -10.81 -20.58
C THR A 333 -13.11 -11.87 -19.52
N LEU A 334 -12.94 -13.14 -19.89
CA LEU A 334 -12.98 -14.28 -18.99
C LEU A 334 -11.60 -14.91 -18.91
N LEU A 335 -11.06 -15.00 -17.71
CA LEU A 335 -9.85 -15.75 -17.39
C LEU A 335 -10.23 -17.06 -16.73
N ILE A 336 -9.73 -18.18 -17.24
CA ILE A 336 -9.71 -19.48 -16.56
C ILE A 336 -8.26 -19.94 -16.55
N CYS A 337 -7.65 -20.01 -15.37
CA CYS A 337 -6.23 -20.29 -15.20
C CYS A 337 -6.03 -21.18 -13.96
N ARG A 338 -5.05 -22.06 -13.96
CA ARG A 338 -4.68 -22.79 -12.75
C ARG A 338 -4.15 -21.84 -11.69
N LEU A 339 -4.54 -22.04 -10.44
CA LEU A 339 -4.11 -21.21 -9.32
C LEU A 339 -2.58 -21.23 -9.14
N GLU A 340 -1.95 -22.38 -9.36
CA GLU A 340 -0.49 -22.56 -9.33
C GLU A 340 0.25 -21.76 -10.41
N GLU A 341 -0.43 -21.37 -11.49
CA GLU A 341 0.11 -20.59 -12.61
C GLU A 341 -0.20 -19.09 -12.51
N GLU A 342 -0.70 -18.61 -11.37
CA GLU A 342 -1.14 -17.22 -11.18
C GLU A 342 -0.07 -16.16 -11.51
N GLN A 343 1.21 -16.47 -11.39
CA GLN A 343 2.30 -15.56 -11.74
C GLN A 343 2.38 -15.27 -13.25
N ARG A 344 1.87 -16.19 -14.09
CA ARG A 344 1.83 -16.03 -15.55
C ARG A 344 0.69 -15.14 -16.05
N ILE A 345 -0.22 -14.72 -15.19
CA ILE A 345 -1.32 -13.82 -15.57
C ILE A 345 -0.79 -12.53 -16.21
N LYS A 346 0.38 -12.05 -15.79
CA LYS A 346 1.04 -10.90 -16.43
C LYS A 346 1.38 -11.17 -17.91
N GLU A 347 1.78 -12.39 -18.24
CA GLU A 347 2.05 -12.81 -19.62
C GLU A 347 0.74 -12.83 -20.44
N PHE A 348 -0.34 -13.36 -19.85
CA PHE A 348 -1.64 -13.44 -20.53
C PHE A 348 -2.23 -12.06 -20.79
N SER A 349 -2.10 -11.13 -19.85
CA SER A 349 -2.58 -9.74 -20.00
C SER A 349 -1.79 -8.92 -21.03
N SER A 350 -0.53 -9.29 -21.30
CA SER A 350 0.34 -8.57 -22.25
C SER A 350 0.20 -9.02 -23.69
N ARG A 351 -0.38 -10.20 -23.96
CA ARG A 351 -0.67 -10.69 -25.31
C ARG A 351 -1.85 -9.92 -25.88
N ASN A 352 -1.51 -9.00 -26.66
CA ASN A 352 -2.31 -7.95 -27.27
C ASN A 352 -3.53 -8.36 -28.07
N ARG A 353 -4.31 -7.41 -27.96
CA ARG A 353 -5.26 -6.80 -28.92
C ARG A 353 -4.60 -6.41 -30.23
#